data_e25725d2ae046942d51f35276ba3bd69
#
_entry.id   e25725d2ae046942d51f35276ba3bd69
#
_cell.length_a   1.000
_cell.length_b   1.000
_cell.length_c   1.000
_cell.angle_alpha   90.00
_cell.angle_beta   90.00
_cell.angle_gamma   90.00
#
_symmetry.space_group_name_H-M   'P 1'
#
loop_
_entity.id
_entity.type
_entity.pdbx_description
1 polymer ?
#
loop_
_entity_poly.entity_id
_entity_poly.type
_entity_poly.pdbx_seq_one_letter_code
_entity_poly.pdbx_strand_id
1 'polypeptide(L)'
;MCIFVNDKADAKCVEVLASLGVKTLLLRSAGFNHVDLFAAEKAGISVRRVPAYSPYAVAEMAVGLLLSVVRKIPRAYARVREHNFCINGLEGFDIHGKTIGTSS
;
A
#
# COMPACT_ATOMS: atom_id res chain seq x y z
N MET A 1 17.76 -9.39 -11.64
CA MET A 1 17.85 -8.51 -10.44
C MET A 1 16.52 -8.52 -9.70
N CYS A 2 16.51 -8.35 -8.37
CA CYS A 2 15.28 -8.29 -7.57
C CYS A 2 15.24 -6.95 -6.83
N ILE A 3 14.08 -6.27 -6.84
CA ILE A 3 13.87 -4.98 -6.17
C ILE A 3 12.61 -5.02 -5.30
N PHE A 4 12.54 -4.09 -4.36
CA PHE A 4 11.41 -3.96 -3.44
C PHE A 4 10.61 -2.68 -3.72
N VAL A 5 9.44 -2.53 -3.10
CA VAL A 5 8.51 -1.43 -3.35
C VAL A 5 9.09 -0.03 -3.08
N ASN A 6 10.10 0.06 -2.20
CA ASN A 6 10.77 1.33 -1.88
C ASN A 6 11.91 1.69 -2.84
N ASP A 7 12.32 0.73 -3.68
CA ASP A 7 13.33 0.98 -4.71
C ASP A 7 12.67 1.66 -5.91
N LYS A 8 13.42 2.55 -6.58
CA LYS A 8 12.92 3.24 -7.77
C LYS A 8 13.77 2.86 -8.97
N ALA A 9 13.14 2.28 -9.98
CA ALA A 9 13.74 1.94 -11.26
C ALA A 9 13.17 2.85 -12.36
N ASP A 10 13.60 4.13 -12.34
CA ASP A 10 13.29 5.10 -13.39
C ASP A 10 14.10 4.80 -14.67
N ALA A 11 13.85 5.55 -15.74
CA ALA A 11 14.48 5.34 -17.04
C ALA A 11 16.00 5.27 -16.95
N LYS A 12 16.62 6.18 -16.18
CA LYS A 12 18.09 6.22 -16.01
C LYS A 12 18.62 4.97 -15.29
N CYS A 13 17.94 4.55 -14.25
CA CYS A 13 18.27 3.31 -13.54
C CYS A 13 18.18 2.11 -14.46
N VAL A 14 17.10 2.01 -15.24
CA VAL A 14 16.87 0.93 -16.21
C VAL A 14 17.97 0.88 -17.26
N GLU A 15 18.41 2.03 -17.80
CA GLU A 15 19.54 2.10 -18.75
C GLU A 15 20.83 1.57 -18.16
N VAL A 16 21.14 1.94 -16.91
CA VAL A 16 22.32 1.42 -16.20
C VAL A 16 22.21 -0.09 -16.01
N LEU A 17 21.04 -0.59 -15.57
CA LEU A 17 20.82 -2.02 -15.39
C LEU A 17 21.00 -2.79 -16.70
N ALA A 18 20.52 -2.24 -17.81
CA ALA A 18 20.69 -2.84 -19.14
C ALA A 18 22.18 -2.91 -19.53
N SER A 19 22.95 -1.83 -19.29
CA SER A 19 24.39 -1.79 -19.56
C SER A 19 25.19 -2.81 -18.73
N LEU A 20 24.70 -3.14 -17.53
CA LEU A 20 25.25 -4.19 -16.66
C LEU A 20 24.80 -5.61 -17.04
N GLY A 21 24.06 -5.75 -18.14
CA GLY A 21 23.62 -7.05 -18.65
C GLY A 21 22.38 -7.64 -17.94
N VAL A 22 21.65 -6.85 -17.14
CA VAL A 22 20.43 -7.30 -16.50
C VAL A 22 19.36 -7.55 -17.57
N LYS A 23 18.80 -8.76 -17.60
CA LYS A 23 17.75 -9.17 -18.54
C LYS A 23 16.36 -9.27 -17.90
N THR A 24 16.31 -9.41 -16.59
CA THR A 24 15.04 -9.58 -15.86
C THR A 24 15.06 -8.79 -14.56
N LEU A 25 13.99 -8.04 -14.33
CA LEU A 25 13.70 -7.33 -13.10
C LEU A 25 12.53 -8.02 -12.39
N LEU A 26 12.77 -8.51 -11.18
CA LEU A 26 11.78 -9.19 -10.34
C LEU A 26 11.30 -8.22 -9.25
N LEU A 27 10.01 -7.94 -9.21
CA LEU A 27 9.41 -7.06 -8.22
C LEU A 27 8.85 -7.91 -7.06
N ARG A 28 9.34 -7.63 -5.84
CA ARG A 28 8.77 -8.20 -4.61
C ARG A 28 7.49 -7.46 -4.18
N SER A 29 6.65 -7.09 -5.15
CA SER A 29 5.41 -6.33 -4.92
C SER A 29 4.37 -6.71 -5.97
N ALA A 30 3.10 -6.46 -5.67
CA ALA A 30 2.02 -6.52 -6.64
C ALA A 30 1.98 -5.23 -7.49
N GLY A 31 2.18 -4.06 -6.85
CA GLY A 31 2.33 -2.78 -7.53
C GLY A 31 3.63 -2.68 -8.32
N PHE A 32 3.64 -1.86 -9.37
CA PHE A 32 4.79 -1.66 -10.27
C PHE A 32 5.03 -0.19 -10.64
N ASN A 33 4.35 0.75 -9.97
CA ASN A 33 4.42 2.20 -10.25
C ASN A 33 5.83 2.80 -10.04
N HIS A 34 6.71 2.07 -9.33
CA HIS A 34 8.10 2.46 -9.06
C HIS A 34 9.08 2.04 -10.17
N VAL A 35 8.57 1.46 -11.27
CA VAL A 35 9.37 1.00 -12.42
C VAL A 35 8.89 1.69 -13.69
N ASP A 36 9.83 2.24 -14.46
CA ASP A 36 9.55 2.72 -15.81
C ASP A 36 9.47 1.52 -16.78
N LEU A 37 8.23 1.05 -17.02
CA LEU A 37 7.98 -0.10 -17.87
C LEU A 37 8.35 0.18 -19.33
N PHE A 38 8.16 1.40 -19.81
CA PHE A 38 8.49 1.78 -21.18
C PHE A 38 10.01 1.73 -21.42
N ALA A 39 10.78 2.28 -20.48
CA ALA A 39 12.24 2.19 -20.53
C ALA A 39 12.71 0.73 -20.44
N ALA A 40 12.11 -0.08 -19.56
CA ALA A 40 12.44 -1.49 -19.42
C ALA A 40 12.20 -2.29 -20.72
N GLU A 41 11.07 -2.09 -21.36
CA GLU A 41 10.73 -2.70 -22.65
C GLU A 41 11.73 -2.30 -23.73
N LYS A 42 12.01 -1.00 -23.89
CA LYS A 42 12.99 -0.47 -24.84
C LYS A 42 14.40 -1.03 -24.62
N ALA A 43 14.77 -1.24 -23.35
CA ALA A 43 16.06 -1.81 -22.96
C ALA A 43 16.10 -3.36 -23.04
N GLY A 44 15.02 -4.01 -23.41
CA GLY A 44 14.92 -5.48 -23.47
C GLY A 44 14.96 -6.15 -22.10
N ILE A 45 14.56 -5.44 -21.03
CA ILE A 45 14.47 -6.00 -19.68
C ILE A 45 13.04 -6.50 -19.43
N SER A 46 12.89 -7.80 -19.16
CA SER A 46 11.61 -8.39 -18.75
C SER A 46 11.30 -8.02 -17.31
N VAL A 47 10.13 -7.41 -17.06
CA VAL A 47 9.67 -7.09 -15.70
C VAL A 47 8.67 -8.15 -15.25
N ARG A 48 8.90 -8.73 -14.08
CA ARG A 48 8.03 -9.75 -13.47
C ARG A 48 7.66 -9.29 -12.06
N ARG A 49 6.41 -9.53 -11.65
CA ARG A 49 5.87 -9.14 -10.35
C ARG A 49 5.07 -10.28 -9.71
N VAL A 50 4.73 -10.12 -8.45
CA VAL A 50 3.75 -10.99 -7.77
C VAL A 50 2.36 -10.41 -8.06
N PRO A 51 1.52 -11.09 -8.87
CA PRO A 51 0.25 -10.50 -9.33
C PRO A 51 -0.75 -10.24 -8.19
N ALA A 52 -0.75 -11.09 -7.17
CA ALA A 52 -1.57 -10.93 -5.98
C ALA A 52 -0.94 -11.68 -4.79
N TYR A 53 -0.93 -11.05 -3.63
CA TYR A 53 -0.60 -11.69 -2.36
C TYR A 53 -1.41 -11.01 -1.24
N SER A 54 -1.91 -11.81 -0.30
CA SER A 54 -2.67 -11.34 0.88
C SER A 54 -3.77 -10.28 0.59
N PRO A 55 -4.62 -10.43 -0.43
CA PRO A 55 -5.65 -9.44 -0.73
C PRO A 55 -6.63 -9.28 0.44
N TYR A 56 -6.88 -10.34 1.18
CA TYR A 56 -7.76 -10.33 2.36
C TYR A 56 -7.18 -9.47 3.49
N ALA A 57 -5.88 -9.57 3.76
CA ALA A 57 -5.23 -8.76 4.80
C ALA A 57 -5.33 -7.26 4.51
N VAL A 58 -5.22 -6.86 3.25
CA VAL A 58 -5.40 -5.46 2.82
C VAL A 58 -6.85 -5.01 3.03
N ALA A 59 -7.82 -5.84 2.65
CA ALA A 59 -9.23 -5.54 2.82
C ALA A 59 -9.60 -5.44 4.31
N GLU A 60 -9.14 -6.38 5.13
CA GLU A 60 -9.37 -6.39 6.59
C GLU A 60 -8.75 -5.16 7.26
N MET A 61 -7.54 -4.74 6.85
CA MET A 61 -6.93 -3.51 7.34
C MET A 61 -7.77 -2.28 6.98
N ALA A 62 -8.29 -2.20 5.77
CA ALA A 62 -9.16 -1.10 5.34
C ALA A 62 -10.43 -1.02 6.20
N VAL A 63 -11.08 -2.16 6.48
CA VAL A 63 -12.24 -2.25 7.37
C VAL A 63 -11.85 -1.88 8.81
N GLY A 64 -10.72 -2.38 9.30
CA GLY A 64 -10.21 -2.06 10.63
C GLY A 64 -9.96 -0.56 10.82
N LEU A 65 -9.35 0.09 9.83
CA LEU A 65 -9.12 1.54 9.82
C LEU A 65 -10.45 2.31 9.77
N LEU A 66 -11.38 1.90 8.93
CA LEU A 66 -12.72 2.50 8.84
C LEU A 66 -13.42 2.48 10.22
N LEU A 67 -13.48 1.31 10.84
CA LEU A 67 -14.10 1.15 12.17
C LEU A 67 -13.35 1.96 13.23
N SER A 68 -12.03 2.00 13.18
CA SER A 68 -11.21 2.78 14.11
C SER A 68 -11.52 4.28 14.03
N VAL A 69 -11.71 4.80 12.82
CA VAL A 69 -12.06 6.21 12.60
C VAL A 69 -13.48 6.50 13.04
N VAL A 70 -14.44 5.68 12.59
CA VAL A 70 -15.88 5.88 12.87
C VAL A 70 -16.15 5.77 14.38
N ARG A 71 -15.53 4.80 15.06
CA ARG A 71 -15.73 4.55 16.50
C ARG A 71 -14.76 5.31 17.39
N LYS A 72 -13.90 6.18 16.82
CA LYS A 72 -12.92 6.99 17.56
C LYS A 72 -11.96 6.17 18.42
N ILE A 73 -11.64 4.93 18.04
CA ILE A 73 -10.87 3.97 18.85
C ILE A 73 -9.51 4.55 19.30
N PRO A 74 -8.68 5.15 18.44
CA PRO A 74 -7.38 5.70 18.87
C PRO A 74 -7.53 6.81 19.89
N ARG A 75 -8.54 7.66 19.73
CA ARG A 75 -8.80 8.77 20.66
C ARG A 75 -9.30 8.26 22.01
N ALA A 76 -10.18 7.28 22.01
CA ALA A 76 -10.67 6.64 23.25
C ALA A 76 -9.52 5.94 23.98
N TYR A 77 -8.68 5.20 23.25
CA TYR A 77 -7.50 4.54 23.81
C TYR A 77 -6.54 5.56 24.48
N ALA A 78 -6.20 6.65 23.80
CA ALA A 78 -5.33 7.68 24.35
C ALA A 78 -5.89 8.27 25.66
N ARG A 79 -7.19 8.60 25.68
CA ARG A 79 -7.83 9.12 26.89
C ARG A 79 -7.76 8.13 28.06
N VAL A 80 -8.05 6.87 27.83
CA VAL A 80 -7.98 5.83 28.87
C VAL A 80 -6.55 5.70 29.42
N ARG A 81 -5.55 5.78 28.55
CA ARG A 81 -4.12 5.78 28.98
C ARG A 81 -3.76 6.98 29.85
N GLU A 82 -4.45 8.09 29.70
CA GLU A 82 -4.30 9.31 30.50
C GLU A 82 -5.27 9.36 31.69
N HIS A 83 -5.91 8.24 32.05
CA HIS A 83 -6.95 8.15 33.09
C HIS A 83 -8.12 9.11 32.89
N ASN A 84 -8.37 9.53 31.65
CA ASN A 84 -9.50 10.38 31.27
C ASN A 84 -10.65 9.51 30.73
N PHE A 85 -11.70 9.35 31.52
CA PHE A 85 -12.88 8.54 31.17
C PHE A 85 -14.05 9.38 30.62
N CYS A 86 -13.80 10.64 30.25
CA CYS A 86 -14.80 11.50 29.64
C CYS A 86 -15.16 11.00 28.24
N ILE A 87 -16.44 10.76 27.99
CA ILE A 87 -16.95 10.27 26.70
C ILE A 87 -17.24 11.37 25.67
N ASN A 88 -17.25 12.64 26.09
CA ASN A 88 -17.60 13.77 25.22
C ASN A 88 -16.67 13.84 24.00
N GLY A 89 -17.24 13.93 22.79
CA GLY A 89 -16.50 13.99 21.53
C GLY A 89 -15.91 12.63 21.11
N LEU A 90 -16.37 11.51 21.71
CA LEU A 90 -16.10 10.14 21.26
C LEU A 90 -17.28 9.53 20.50
N GLU A 91 -18.32 10.30 20.27
CA GLU A 91 -19.48 9.89 19.50
C GLU A 91 -19.04 9.51 18.06
N GLY A 92 -19.45 8.36 17.62
CA GLY A 92 -19.32 7.88 16.26
C GLY A 92 -20.70 7.79 15.60
N PHE A 93 -20.76 7.04 14.51
CA PHE A 93 -22.01 6.70 13.86
C PHE A 93 -22.03 5.22 13.44
N ASP A 94 -23.20 4.68 13.17
CA ASP A 94 -23.34 3.33 12.67
C ASP A 94 -23.10 3.29 11.16
N ILE A 95 -22.31 2.33 10.71
CA ILE A 95 -22.07 2.10 9.27
C ILE A 95 -23.19 1.25 8.64
N HIS A 96 -24.10 0.73 9.46
CA HIS A 96 -25.29 0.01 8.98
C HIS A 96 -26.10 0.86 8.01
N GLY A 97 -26.46 0.32 6.87
CA GLY A 97 -27.19 1.02 5.81
C GLY A 97 -26.41 2.14 5.09
N LYS A 98 -25.11 2.28 5.33
CA LYS A 98 -24.26 3.25 4.63
C LYS A 98 -23.59 2.62 3.42
N THR A 99 -23.29 3.47 2.44
CA THR A 99 -22.51 3.08 1.25
C THR A 99 -21.06 3.49 1.45
N ILE A 100 -20.13 2.60 1.13
CA ILE A 100 -18.69 2.84 1.18
C ILE A 100 -18.17 2.81 -0.25
N GLY A 101 -17.45 3.85 -0.63
CA GLY A 101 -16.69 3.91 -1.89
C GLY A 101 -15.20 3.66 -1.62
N THR A 102 -14.55 2.89 -2.49
CA THR A 102 -13.10 2.71 -2.49
C THR A 102 -12.53 3.11 -3.84
N SER A 103 -11.37 3.75 -3.84
CA SER A 103 -10.59 4.00 -5.05
C SER A 103 -9.21 3.39 -4.89
N SER A 104 -8.70 2.80 -5.96
CA SER A 104 -7.34 2.24 -6.04
C SER A 104 -6.43 3.17 -6.82
#